data_bf1293fd9d6122a926ccefa3ba139bca
#
_entry.id   bf1293fd9d6122a926ccefa3ba139bca
#
_cell.length_a   1.000
_cell.length_b   1.000
_cell.length_c   1.000
_cell.angle_alpha   90.00
_cell.angle_beta   90.00
_cell.angle_gamma   90.00
#
_symmetry.space_group_name_H-M   'P 1'
#
loop_
_entity.id
_entity.type
_entity.pdbx_description
1 polymer ?
#
loop_
_entity_poly.entity_id
_entity_poly.type
_entity_poly.pdbx_seq_one_letter_code
_entity_poly.pdbx_strand_id
1 'polypeptide(L)'
;MTGRQRERRHRRMGAAVVAAGIVAGVGLGAGGCAGGDAAAGDSRGGDAVVVLRRAADRLVEAGSSKARTSMEMATGGTRVTIRGAGVYDYRKRMGRLRVLLPQDPAGATEHRPITELLAPGALFMKNRGAGVPPDKWVRVETRTLSDGNLVTGGATDPFAAAEVLRGTRSARYVGRTEVAGTGVRHYRGTADLGDAAKRASDGNRTPLNAAARGFATAEVPFDVYLDDEGRIRKVRHRFSFVGGQQKSPVAVASTTLLYDFGASARVRLPDTDDIYAGEIAEG
;
A
#
# COMPACT_ATOMS: atom_id res chain seq x y z
N MET A 1 62.92 -1.66 24.12
CA MET A 1 63.58 -1.91 22.86
C MET A 1 62.68 -1.32 21.80
N THR A 2 62.93 -0.04 21.49
CA THR A 2 63.63 0.51 20.29
C THR A 2 62.97 0.02 18.99
N GLY A 3 62.38 0.83 18.22
CA GLY A 3 62.59 2.11 17.59
C GLY A 3 62.16 1.89 16.14
N ARG A 4 61.77 2.74 15.30
CA ARG A 4 62.16 4.05 14.88
C ARG A 4 61.21 4.53 13.79
N GLN A 5 60.86 5.80 13.87
CA GLN A 5 60.34 6.67 12.82
C GLN A 5 61.14 6.63 11.54
N ARG A 6 60.49 6.95 10.41
CA ARG A 6 61.13 7.78 9.35
C ARG A 6 60.05 8.60 8.61
N GLU A 7 60.09 9.91 8.86
CA GLU A 7 59.65 10.99 8.01
C GLU A 7 60.54 11.09 6.77
N ARG A 8 59.98 11.63 5.67
CA ARG A 8 60.59 12.59 4.71
C ARG A 8 59.48 13.05 3.75
N ARG A 9 59.03 14.29 3.83
CA ARG A 9 59.55 15.62 3.42
C ARG A 9 59.59 15.85 1.90
N HIS A 10 58.75 16.80 1.54
CA HIS A 10 58.91 17.91 0.57
C HIS A 10 59.13 17.67 -0.92
N ARG A 11 58.29 18.29 -1.79
CA ARG A 11 58.76 19.42 -2.61
C ARG A 11 57.58 20.23 -3.17
N ARG A 12 57.72 21.51 -3.00
CA ARG A 12 56.95 22.64 -3.55
C ARG A 12 57.44 22.97 -4.97
N MET A 13 56.70 23.89 -5.61
CA MET A 13 56.94 24.79 -6.75
C MET A 13 56.17 24.35 -7.99
N GLY A 14 55.50 25.20 -8.74
CA GLY A 14 55.57 26.65 -8.81
C GLY A 14 54.42 27.24 -9.62
N ALA A 15 54.21 28.50 -9.42
CA ALA A 15 53.20 29.34 -10.05
C ALA A 15 53.54 29.67 -11.53
N ALA A 16 52.48 29.85 -12.33
CA ALA A 16 52.56 30.72 -13.50
C ALA A 16 51.24 31.48 -13.67
N VAL A 17 51.33 32.76 -13.47
CA VAL A 17 50.32 33.80 -13.75
C VAL A 17 50.49 34.18 -15.21
N VAL A 18 49.40 34.20 -16.00
CA VAL A 18 49.33 35.05 -17.22
C VAL A 18 47.99 35.75 -17.22
N ALA A 19 48.08 37.05 -17.33
CA ALA A 19 46.98 38.02 -17.27
C ALA A 19 46.41 38.37 -18.66
N ALA A 20 45.22 38.96 -18.59
CA ALA A 20 44.65 39.98 -19.46
C ALA A 20 43.99 39.58 -20.78
N GLY A 21 42.71 39.97 -20.82
CA GLY A 21 41.90 40.07 -22.03
C GLY A 21 40.53 40.64 -21.70
N ILE A 22 40.43 41.98 -21.47
CA ILE A 22 39.18 42.71 -21.34
C ILE A 22 38.58 42.86 -22.75
N VAL A 23 37.37 42.35 -22.93
CA VAL A 23 36.46 42.81 -24.02
C VAL A 23 35.14 43.16 -23.39
N ALA A 24 34.85 44.41 -23.35
CA ALA A 24 33.54 44.99 -23.00
C ALA A 24 32.57 44.71 -24.11
N GLY A 25 31.53 43.92 -23.81
CA GLY A 25 30.34 43.75 -24.66
C GLY A 25 29.11 44.15 -23.88
N VAL A 26 28.59 45.36 -24.10
CA VAL A 26 27.28 45.80 -23.61
C VAL A 26 26.22 45.09 -24.40
N GLY A 27 25.51 44.19 -23.73
CA GLY A 27 24.30 43.48 -24.23
C GLY A 27 23.19 43.63 -23.22
N LEU A 28 22.31 44.60 -23.46
CA LEU A 28 20.98 44.64 -22.82
C LEU A 28 20.20 43.43 -23.31
N GLY A 29 19.68 42.64 -22.36
CA GLY A 29 18.81 41.52 -22.72
C GLY A 29 18.27 40.74 -21.54
N ALA A 30 17.08 41.12 -21.10
CA ALA A 30 16.02 40.23 -20.62
C ALA A 30 16.24 39.47 -19.32
N GLY A 31 15.43 39.81 -18.37
CA GLY A 31 15.17 39.08 -17.14
C GLY A 31 15.01 37.59 -17.32
N GLY A 32 15.90 36.83 -16.75
CA GLY A 32 15.85 35.39 -16.67
C GLY A 32 14.80 34.97 -15.63
N CYS A 33 13.75 34.32 -16.10
CA CYS A 33 12.72 33.70 -15.28
C CYS A 33 13.32 32.63 -14.38
N ALA A 34 13.55 32.95 -13.13
CA ALA A 34 13.79 31.95 -12.07
C ALA A 34 12.47 31.35 -11.54
N GLY A 35 11.47 31.13 -12.45
CA GLY A 35 10.14 30.59 -12.13
C GLY A 35 9.80 29.24 -12.77
N GLY A 36 10.71 28.65 -13.56
CA GLY A 36 10.38 27.47 -14.37
C GLY A 36 10.33 26.14 -13.62
N ASP A 37 11.10 25.95 -12.57
CA ASP A 37 11.19 24.63 -11.96
C ASP A 37 10.05 24.33 -10.98
N ALA A 38 9.52 25.34 -10.29
CA ALA A 38 8.39 25.18 -9.39
C ALA A 38 7.09 24.86 -10.16
N ALA A 39 6.84 25.58 -11.27
CA ALA A 39 5.65 25.34 -12.12
C ALA A 39 5.71 24.02 -12.88
N ALA A 40 6.89 23.59 -13.35
CA ALA A 40 7.08 22.29 -13.97
C ALA A 40 7.00 21.13 -12.97
N GLY A 41 7.34 21.37 -11.70
CA GLY A 41 7.13 20.41 -10.60
C GLY A 41 5.66 20.23 -10.26
N ASP A 42 4.91 21.32 -10.24
CA ASP A 42 3.48 21.32 -9.89
C ASP A 42 2.61 20.67 -10.97
N SER A 43 2.88 20.88 -12.24
CA SER A 43 2.20 20.18 -13.34
C SER A 43 2.46 18.67 -13.33
N ARG A 44 3.70 18.23 -13.11
CA ARG A 44 4.03 16.80 -12.99
C ARG A 44 3.38 16.15 -11.76
N GLY A 45 3.22 16.90 -10.67
CA GLY A 45 2.50 16.45 -9.47
C GLY A 45 1.00 16.29 -9.74
N GLY A 46 0.37 17.22 -10.44
CA GLY A 46 -1.02 17.15 -10.87
C GLY A 46 -1.30 15.95 -11.76
N ASP A 47 -0.46 15.70 -12.75
CA ASP A 47 -0.54 14.52 -13.63
C ASP A 47 -0.43 13.22 -12.85
N ALA A 48 0.49 13.13 -11.88
CA ALA A 48 0.64 11.95 -11.03
C ALA A 48 -0.63 11.67 -10.22
N VAL A 49 -1.26 12.69 -9.62
CA VAL A 49 -2.53 12.54 -8.90
C VAL A 49 -3.64 11.98 -9.80
N VAL A 50 -3.77 12.50 -11.03
CA VAL A 50 -4.79 12.03 -11.99
C VAL A 50 -4.55 10.57 -12.37
N VAL A 51 -3.30 10.19 -12.65
CA VAL A 51 -2.92 8.80 -12.99
C VAL A 51 -3.26 7.86 -11.85
N LEU A 52 -2.92 8.22 -10.60
CA LEU A 52 -3.13 7.36 -9.44
C LEU A 52 -4.61 7.20 -9.10
N ARG A 53 -5.42 8.24 -9.23
CA ARG A 53 -6.87 8.15 -9.02
C ARG A 53 -7.56 7.19 -9.98
N ARG A 54 -7.00 6.97 -11.17
CA ARG A 54 -7.51 6.03 -12.20
C ARG A 54 -6.95 4.62 -12.07
N ALA A 55 -5.98 4.38 -11.18
CA ALA A 55 -5.31 3.09 -11.08
C ALA A 55 -6.27 1.93 -10.73
N ALA A 56 -7.32 2.18 -9.93
CA ALA A 56 -8.36 1.20 -9.65
C ALA A 56 -9.17 0.82 -10.91
N ASP A 57 -9.44 1.78 -11.81
CA ASP A 57 -10.15 1.52 -13.07
C ASP A 57 -9.31 0.63 -13.99
N ARG A 58 -7.99 0.84 -14.03
CA ARG A 58 -7.06 -0.02 -14.77
C ARG A 58 -7.07 -1.47 -14.31
N LEU A 59 -7.31 -1.72 -13.01
CA LEU A 59 -7.50 -3.09 -12.51
C LEU A 59 -8.82 -3.70 -13.01
N VAL A 60 -9.91 -2.92 -13.03
CA VAL A 60 -11.20 -3.39 -13.57
C VAL A 60 -11.08 -3.73 -15.06
N GLU A 61 -10.37 -2.90 -15.83
CA GLU A 61 -10.05 -3.16 -17.24
C GLU A 61 -9.25 -4.45 -17.42
N ALA A 62 -8.23 -4.68 -16.56
CA ALA A 62 -7.42 -5.89 -16.56
C ALA A 62 -8.20 -7.17 -16.19
N GLY A 63 -9.35 -7.02 -15.53
CA GLY A 63 -10.30 -8.08 -15.21
C GLY A 63 -9.95 -8.87 -13.95
N SER A 64 -8.79 -9.48 -13.87
CA SER A 64 -8.38 -10.29 -12.73
C SER A 64 -6.86 -10.30 -12.56
N SER A 65 -6.40 -10.75 -11.39
CA SER A 65 -4.98 -11.04 -11.15
C SER A 65 -4.79 -12.05 -10.02
N LYS A 66 -3.56 -12.55 -9.89
CA LYS A 66 -3.10 -13.08 -8.62
C LYS A 66 -2.69 -11.93 -7.70
N ALA A 67 -2.84 -12.16 -6.39
CA ALA A 67 -2.48 -11.21 -5.35
C ALA A 67 -1.61 -11.87 -4.27
N ARG A 68 -0.64 -11.12 -3.75
CA ARG A 68 0.02 -11.40 -2.47
C ARG A 68 -0.13 -10.19 -1.58
N THR A 69 -0.50 -10.41 -0.34
CA THR A 69 -0.64 -9.35 0.68
C THR A 69 0.32 -9.60 1.83
N SER A 70 0.80 -8.53 2.44
CA SER A 70 1.58 -8.58 3.67
C SER A 70 1.14 -7.42 4.54
N MET A 71 0.78 -7.70 5.78
CA MET A 71 0.40 -6.71 6.77
C MET A 71 1.38 -6.79 7.93
N GLU A 72 2.05 -5.68 8.21
CA GLU A 72 3.02 -5.54 9.29
C GLU A 72 2.44 -4.61 10.34
N MET A 73 2.33 -5.09 11.57
CA MET A 73 1.89 -4.31 12.73
C MET A 73 3.01 -4.28 13.77
N ALA A 74 3.21 -3.11 14.39
CA ALA A 74 4.13 -2.94 15.50
C ALA A 74 3.32 -2.60 16.75
N THR A 75 3.35 -3.48 17.76
CA THR A 75 2.65 -3.32 19.02
C THR A 75 3.58 -3.71 20.17
N GLY A 76 3.76 -2.82 21.16
CA GLY A 76 4.52 -3.14 22.37
C GLY A 76 5.95 -3.63 22.15
N GLY A 77 6.64 -3.15 21.11
CA GLY A 77 8.00 -3.61 20.76
C GLY A 77 8.04 -4.90 19.90
N THR A 78 6.90 -5.56 19.70
CA THR A 78 6.79 -6.77 18.88
C THR A 78 6.29 -6.41 17.49
N ARG A 79 6.92 -6.97 16.45
CA ARG A 79 6.46 -6.86 15.07
C ARG A 79 5.78 -8.16 14.65
N VAL A 80 4.52 -8.04 14.23
CA VAL A 80 3.72 -9.14 13.72
C VAL A 80 3.55 -8.97 12.21
N THR A 81 3.71 -10.05 11.45
CA THR A 81 3.51 -10.03 9.99
C THR A 81 2.51 -11.11 9.59
N ILE A 82 1.39 -10.69 9.00
CA ILE A 82 0.38 -11.56 8.41
C ILE A 82 0.59 -11.57 6.90
N ARG A 83 0.46 -12.72 6.25
CA ARG A 83 0.64 -12.87 4.80
C ARG A 83 -0.56 -13.53 4.17
N GLY A 84 -0.97 -13.02 3.01
CA GLY A 84 -2.03 -13.60 2.21
C GLY A 84 -1.57 -13.86 0.77
N ALA A 85 -2.17 -14.85 0.12
CA ALA A 85 -1.97 -15.10 -1.30
C ALA A 85 -3.24 -15.68 -1.92
N GLY A 86 -3.54 -15.29 -3.16
CA GLY A 86 -4.71 -15.78 -3.84
C GLY A 86 -4.99 -15.11 -5.18
N VAL A 87 -6.26 -15.02 -5.53
CA VAL A 87 -6.76 -14.46 -6.80
C VAL A 87 -7.87 -13.45 -6.54
N TYR A 88 -8.01 -12.49 -7.44
CA TYR A 88 -9.06 -11.48 -7.39
C TYR A 88 -9.65 -11.22 -8.79
N ASP A 89 -10.98 -11.15 -8.87
CA ASP A 89 -11.76 -10.71 -10.04
C ASP A 89 -12.25 -9.28 -9.77
N TYR A 90 -11.69 -8.31 -10.44
CA TYR A 90 -11.99 -6.89 -10.24
C TYR A 90 -13.36 -6.47 -10.81
N ARG A 91 -13.85 -7.18 -11.85
CA ARG A 91 -15.16 -6.91 -12.44
C ARG A 91 -16.28 -7.37 -11.54
N LYS A 92 -16.12 -8.56 -10.96
CA LYS A 92 -17.06 -9.12 -9.96
C LYS A 92 -16.82 -8.60 -8.57
N ARG A 93 -15.66 -7.97 -8.31
CA ARG A 93 -15.19 -7.53 -6.99
C ARG A 93 -15.17 -8.69 -5.99
N MET A 94 -14.68 -9.81 -6.43
CA MET A 94 -14.62 -11.03 -5.63
C MET A 94 -13.21 -11.58 -5.61
N GLY A 95 -12.77 -12.00 -4.44
CA GLY A 95 -11.45 -12.59 -4.25
C GLY A 95 -11.47 -13.81 -3.36
N ARG A 96 -10.43 -14.62 -3.49
CA ARG A 96 -10.13 -15.71 -2.56
C ARG A 96 -8.68 -15.60 -2.16
N LEU A 97 -8.43 -15.45 -0.86
CA LEU A 97 -7.09 -15.40 -0.28
C LEU A 97 -6.92 -16.53 0.73
N ARG A 98 -5.71 -17.06 0.80
CA ARG A 98 -5.24 -17.89 1.89
C ARG A 98 -4.33 -17.05 2.76
N VAL A 99 -4.72 -16.86 4.01
CA VAL A 99 -4.04 -15.99 4.98
C VAL A 99 -3.31 -16.86 5.99
N LEU A 100 -2.04 -16.55 6.21
CA LEU A 100 -1.16 -17.20 7.18
C LEU A 100 -0.94 -16.23 8.34
N LEU A 101 -1.37 -16.64 9.51
CA LEU A 101 -1.05 -15.95 10.76
C LEU A 101 0.38 -16.28 11.19
N PRO A 102 1.06 -15.38 11.91
CA PRO A 102 2.35 -15.68 12.50
C PRO A 102 2.22 -16.84 13.48
N GLN A 103 3.26 -17.65 13.58
CA GLN A 103 3.33 -18.69 14.61
C GLN A 103 3.45 -18.03 15.99
N ASP A 104 2.83 -18.63 16.99
CA ASP A 104 3.03 -18.24 18.37
C ASP A 104 4.52 -18.42 18.72
N PRO A 105 5.19 -17.39 19.28
CA PRO A 105 6.58 -17.51 19.74
C PRO A 105 6.83 -18.68 20.71
N ALA A 106 5.81 -19.10 21.45
CA ALA A 106 5.87 -20.24 22.35
C ALA A 106 5.72 -21.60 21.65
N GLY A 107 5.46 -21.62 20.32
CA GLY A 107 5.32 -22.86 19.54
C GLY A 107 4.10 -23.71 19.89
N ALA A 108 3.17 -23.19 20.70
CA ALA A 108 2.11 -23.98 21.32
C ALA A 108 0.96 -24.35 20.38
N THR A 109 0.79 -23.64 19.26
CA THR A 109 -0.32 -23.92 18.32
C THR A 109 0.07 -23.63 16.87
N GLU A 110 -0.05 -24.65 16.02
CA GLU A 110 0.02 -24.48 14.59
C GLU A 110 -1.31 -23.86 14.12
N HIS A 111 -1.29 -22.57 13.77
CA HIS A 111 -2.48 -21.90 13.23
C HIS A 111 -2.79 -22.44 11.83
N ARG A 112 -3.96 -23.05 11.68
CA ARG A 112 -4.46 -23.41 10.34
C ARG A 112 -4.59 -22.17 9.50
N PRO A 113 -4.20 -22.20 8.21
CA PRO A 113 -4.41 -21.08 7.31
C PRO A 113 -5.90 -20.70 7.25
N ILE A 114 -6.17 -19.41 7.31
CA ILE A 114 -7.51 -18.88 7.13
C ILE A 114 -7.77 -18.81 5.62
N THR A 115 -8.94 -19.29 5.17
CA THR A 115 -9.42 -18.99 3.84
C THR A 115 -10.37 -17.81 3.91
N GLU A 116 -10.07 -16.75 3.19
CA GLU A 116 -10.90 -15.57 3.04
C GLU A 116 -11.55 -15.54 1.66
N LEU A 117 -12.86 -15.32 1.61
CA LEU A 117 -13.57 -14.95 0.40
C LEU A 117 -14.05 -13.52 0.54
N LEU A 118 -13.60 -12.70 -0.37
CA LEU A 118 -13.92 -11.27 -0.45
C LEU A 118 -15.08 -11.11 -1.43
N ALA A 119 -16.10 -10.38 -1.03
CA ALA A 119 -17.26 -10.05 -1.85
C ALA A 119 -17.72 -8.61 -1.57
N PRO A 120 -18.49 -7.97 -2.46
CA PRO A 120 -19.03 -6.64 -2.21
C PRO A 120 -19.78 -6.56 -0.88
N GLY A 121 -19.26 -5.79 0.08
CA GLY A 121 -19.87 -5.58 1.40
C GLY A 121 -19.71 -6.73 2.40
N ALA A 122 -19.07 -7.85 2.04
CA ALA A 122 -18.94 -9.00 2.92
C ALA A 122 -17.56 -9.66 2.83
N LEU A 123 -17.10 -10.14 3.98
CA LEU A 123 -15.93 -11.01 4.13
C LEU A 123 -16.40 -12.34 4.72
N PHE A 124 -16.01 -13.45 4.09
CA PHE A 124 -16.25 -14.80 4.61
C PHE A 124 -14.92 -15.40 5.00
N MET A 125 -14.85 -15.96 6.20
CA MET A 125 -13.63 -16.57 6.73
C MET A 125 -13.88 -18.00 7.16
N LYS A 126 -12.98 -18.89 6.80
CA LYS A 126 -12.93 -20.27 7.30
C LYS A 126 -11.68 -20.47 8.15
N ASN A 127 -11.81 -21.29 9.18
CA ASN A 127 -10.77 -21.48 10.22
C ASN A 127 -10.48 -20.20 11.04
N ARG A 128 -11.51 -19.39 11.29
CA ARG A 128 -11.40 -18.19 12.15
C ARG A 128 -12.65 -18.05 13.01
N GLY A 129 -12.44 -17.64 14.26
CA GLY A 129 -13.46 -17.47 15.27
C GLY A 129 -13.41 -18.57 16.33
N ALA A 130 -13.34 -18.16 17.60
CA ALA A 130 -13.39 -19.08 18.73
C ALA A 130 -14.77 -19.77 18.78
N GLY A 131 -14.80 -21.09 18.93
CA GLY A 131 -16.03 -21.86 18.99
C GLY A 131 -16.74 -22.12 17.64
N VAL A 132 -16.18 -21.64 16.53
CA VAL A 132 -16.76 -21.91 15.19
C VAL A 132 -16.30 -23.28 14.71
N PRO A 133 -17.22 -24.18 14.30
CA PRO A 133 -16.87 -25.47 13.72
C PRO A 133 -15.98 -25.30 12.48
N PRO A 134 -15.00 -26.18 12.26
CA PRO A 134 -14.00 -26.03 11.18
C PRO A 134 -14.59 -26.16 9.77
N ASP A 135 -15.78 -26.74 9.62
CA ASP A 135 -16.52 -26.84 8.36
C ASP A 135 -17.36 -25.61 8.05
N LYS A 136 -17.60 -24.73 9.02
CA LYS A 136 -18.43 -23.52 8.88
C LYS A 136 -17.62 -22.30 8.47
N TRP A 137 -18.31 -21.35 7.87
CA TRP A 137 -17.81 -20.03 7.50
C TRP A 137 -18.33 -18.97 8.46
N VAL A 138 -17.48 -18.04 8.82
CA VAL A 138 -17.87 -16.79 9.48
C VAL A 138 -18.12 -15.75 8.39
N ARG A 139 -19.28 -15.08 8.43
CA ARG A 139 -19.59 -13.96 7.55
C ARG A 139 -19.52 -12.65 8.36
N VAL A 140 -18.79 -11.68 7.84
CA VAL A 140 -18.65 -10.36 8.42
C VAL A 140 -19.10 -9.31 7.39
N GLU A 141 -19.96 -8.41 7.80
CA GLU A 141 -20.36 -7.24 7.02
C GLU A 141 -19.23 -6.20 7.08
N THR A 142 -18.55 -5.93 5.97
CA THR A 142 -17.40 -5.00 5.98
C THR A 142 -17.76 -3.57 6.37
N ARG A 143 -19.03 -3.17 6.20
CA ARG A 143 -19.57 -1.86 6.62
C ARG A 143 -19.63 -1.67 8.13
N THR A 144 -19.67 -2.77 8.92
CA THR A 144 -19.71 -2.71 10.39
C THR A 144 -18.33 -2.61 11.00
N LEU A 145 -17.28 -2.88 10.22
CA LEU A 145 -15.92 -2.77 10.69
C LEU A 145 -15.47 -1.30 10.69
N SER A 146 -14.92 -0.86 11.81
CA SER A 146 -14.43 0.53 11.98
C SER A 146 -13.28 0.89 11.04
N ASP A 147 -12.53 -0.09 10.58
CA ASP A 147 -11.43 0.06 9.63
C ASP A 147 -11.82 -0.24 8.17
N GLY A 148 -13.11 -0.51 7.91
CA GLY A 148 -13.62 -0.86 6.59
C GLY A 148 -12.98 -2.11 5.98
N ASN A 149 -12.46 -3.02 6.81
CA ASN A 149 -11.71 -4.21 6.42
C ASN A 149 -10.36 -3.91 5.72
N LEU A 150 -9.76 -2.77 5.98
CA LEU A 150 -8.41 -2.48 5.49
C LEU A 150 -7.33 -3.19 6.33
N VAL A 151 -7.65 -3.57 7.58
CA VAL A 151 -6.73 -4.20 8.55
C VAL A 151 -7.34 -5.46 9.18
N THR A 152 -8.61 -5.43 9.60
CA THR A 152 -9.26 -6.46 10.44
C THR A 152 -9.20 -7.87 9.86
N GLY A 153 -9.36 -8.05 8.56
CA GLY A 153 -9.29 -9.36 7.90
C GLY A 153 -7.91 -10.03 7.97
N GLY A 154 -6.87 -9.25 8.29
CA GLY A 154 -5.48 -9.74 8.25
C GLY A 154 -4.86 -9.67 6.85
N ALA A 155 -5.69 -9.57 5.80
CA ALA A 155 -5.26 -9.26 4.45
C ALA A 155 -6.12 -8.12 3.90
N THR A 156 -5.48 -7.05 3.41
CA THR A 156 -6.23 -5.97 2.76
C THR A 156 -6.82 -6.49 1.44
N ASP A 157 -8.11 -6.25 1.23
CA ASP A 157 -8.74 -6.50 -0.07
C ASP A 157 -7.95 -5.76 -1.18
N PRO A 158 -7.46 -6.47 -2.21
CA PRO A 158 -6.66 -5.88 -3.29
C PRO A 158 -7.37 -4.73 -4.02
N PHE A 159 -8.70 -4.80 -4.16
CA PHE A 159 -9.45 -3.74 -4.81
C PHE A 159 -9.72 -2.56 -3.88
N ALA A 160 -10.02 -2.80 -2.60
CA ALA A 160 -10.13 -1.74 -1.60
C ALA A 160 -8.79 -0.98 -1.47
N ALA A 161 -7.65 -1.69 -1.48
CA ALA A 161 -6.34 -1.06 -1.51
C ALA A 161 -6.15 -0.14 -2.73
N ALA A 162 -6.62 -0.56 -3.91
CA ALA A 162 -6.56 0.28 -5.11
C ALA A 162 -7.49 1.49 -5.00
N GLU A 163 -8.67 1.34 -4.44
CA GLU A 163 -9.66 2.41 -4.31
C GLU A 163 -9.25 3.50 -3.28
N VAL A 164 -8.40 3.20 -2.31
CA VAL A 164 -7.76 4.22 -1.46
C VAL A 164 -7.05 5.28 -2.32
N LEU A 165 -6.42 4.88 -3.43
CA LEU A 165 -5.74 5.81 -4.33
C LEU A 165 -6.67 6.81 -5.04
N ARG A 166 -7.99 6.57 -5.08
CA ARG A 166 -8.96 7.55 -5.59
C ARG A 166 -9.00 8.82 -4.75
N GLY A 167 -8.58 8.73 -3.49
CA GLY A 167 -8.44 9.85 -2.57
C GLY A 167 -7.07 10.53 -2.60
N THR A 168 -6.20 10.23 -3.58
CA THR A 168 -4.87 10.85 -3.67
C THR A 168 -4.96 12.36 -3.63
N ARG A 169 -4.32 12.98 -2.64
CA ARG A 169 -4.21 14.44 -2.49
C ARG A 169 -2.89 14.98 -3.02
N SER A 170 -1.82 14.25 -2.76
CA SER A 170 -0.49 14.58 -3.24
C SER A 170 0.21 13.35 -3.80
N ALA A 171 0.98 13.53 -4.85
CA ALA A 171 1.81 12.48 -5.41
C ALA A 171 3.03 13.06 -6.12
N ARG A 172 4.17 12.37 -6.00
CA ARG A 172 5.37 12.67 -6.77
C ARG A 172 5.90 11.40 -7.42
N TYR A 173 6.38 11.53 -8.62
CA TYR A 173 7.14 10.50 -9.29
C TYR A 173 8.51 10.36 -8.60
N VAL A 174 8.89 9.13 -8.27
CA VAL A 174 10.16 8.82 -7.61
C VAL A 174 11.21 8.33 -8.60
N GLY A 175 10.79 7.53 -9.59
CA GLY A 175 11.69 6.95 -10.58
C GLY A 175 11.13 5.65 -11.17
N ARG A 176 11.90 5.03 -12.08
CA ARG A 176 11.63 3.67 -12.57
C ARG A 176 12.39 2.67 -11.70
N THR A 177 11.78 1.51 -11.51
CA THR A 177 12.37 0.37 -10.79
C THR A 177 11.74 -0.92 -11.31
N GLU A 178 11.98 -2.03 -10.65
CA GLU A 178 11.43 -3.33 -10.97
C GLU A 178 10.64 -3.91 -9.79
N VAL A 179 9.52 -4.56 -10.08
CA VAL A 179 8.74 -5.34 -9.12
C VAL A 179 8.45 -6.70 -9.73
N ALA A 180 9.00 -7.75 -9.12
CA ALA A 180 8.84 -9.15 -9.56
C ALA A 180 9.11 -9.35 -11.06
N GLY A 181 10.23 -8.82 -11.57
CA GLY A 181 10.65 -8.95 -12.97
C GLY A 181 9.92 -8.01 -13.94
N THR A 182 9.08 -7.09 -13.45
CA THR A 182 8.36 -6.13 -14.30
C THR A 182 8.86 -4.72 -14.03
N GLY A 183 9.23 -3.99 -15.10
CA GLY A 183 9.56 -2.57 -15.02
C GLY A 183 8.35 -1.75 -14.61
N VAL A 184 8.53 -0.84 -13.65
CA VAL A 184 7.43 -0.05 -13.07
C VAL A 184 7.85 1.38 -12.80
N ARG A 185 6.87 2.26 -12.77
CA ARG A 185 6.99 3.65 -12.32
C ARG A 185 6.59 3.72 -10.84
N HIS A 186 7.50 4.17 -9.99
CA HIS A 186 7.26 4.36 -8.56
C HIS A 186 6.76 5.78 -8.29
N TYR A 187 5.66 5.85 -7.54
CA TYR A 187 5.09 7.09 -7.03
C TYR A 187 4.97 6.99 -5.50
N ARG A 188 5.13 8.13 -4.85
CA ARG A 188 4.91 8.30 -3.40
C ARG A 188 3.98 9.47 -3.17
N GLY A 189 3.08 9.34 -2.20
CA GLY A 189 2.11 10.40 -1.91
C GLY A 189 1.28 10.13 -0.68
N THR A 190 0.21 10.91 -0.57
CA THR A 190 -0.81 10.78 0.47
C THR A 190 -2.20 10.71 -0.16
N ALA A 191 -3.08 9.90 0.41
CA ALA A 191 -4.49 9.80 0.07
C ALA A 191 -5.34 10.10 1.31
N ASP A 192 -6.52 10.66 1.10
CA ASP A 192 -7.52 10.86 2.15
C ASP A 192 -8.64 9.83 1.99
N LEU A 193 -8.95 9.10 3.05
CA LEU A 193 -9.96 8.03 3.03
C LEU A 193 -11.38 8.55 2.79
N GLY A 194 -11.72 9.74 3.30
CA GLY A 194 -13.00 10.37 3.05
C GLY A 194 -13.19 10.77 1.59
N ASP A 195 -12.12 11.30 0.96
CA ASP A 195 -12.11 11.62 -0.46
C ASP A 195 -12.10 10.35 -1.33
N ALA A 196 -11.40 9.30 -0.88
CA ALA A 196 -11.44 7.98 -1.51
C ALA A 196 -12.89 7.43 -1.48
N ALA A 197 -13.54 7.46 -0.34
CA ALA A 197 -14.91 7.00 -0.18
C ALA A 197 -15.91 7.70 -1.10
N LYS A 198 -15.79 9.04 -1.26
CA LYS A 198 -16.65 9.80 -2.19
C LYS A 198 -16.54 9.36 -3.64
N ARG A 199 -15.37 8.86 -4.06
CA ARG A 199 -15.04 8.44 -5.44
C ARG A 199 -15.03 6.93 -5.62
N ALA A 200 -15.20 6.17 -4.54
CA ALA A 200 -15.17 4.72 -4.56
C ALA A 200 -16.39 4.13 -5.25
N SER A 201 -16.23 2.92 -5.71
CA SER A 201 -17.33 2.07 -6.16
C SER A 201 -18.32 1.79 -5.02
N ASP A 202 -19.58 1.50 -5.34
CA ASP A 202 -20.67 1.38 -4.35
C ASP A 202 -20.34 0.39 -3.21
N GLY A 203 -19.72 -0.76 -3.52
CA GLY A 203 -19.34 -1.74 -2.50
C GLY A 203 -18.27 -1.26 -1.51
N ASN A 204 -17.43 -0.28 -1.88
CA ASN A 204 -16.34 0.21 -1.06
C ASN A 204 -16.59 1.58 -0.44
N ARG A 205 -17.62 2.30 -0.87
CA ARG A 205 -17.94 3.64 -0.35
C ARG A 205 -18.18 3.65 1.15
N THR A 206 -19.07 2.79 1.63
CA THR A 206 -19.40 2.69 3.07
C THR A 206 -18.22 2.17 3.90
N PRO A 207 -17.52 1.08 3.52
CA PRO A 207 -16.31 0.64 4.20
C PRO A 207 -15.22 1.72 4.30
N LEU A 208 -14.89 2.42 3.21
CA LEU A 208 -13.89 3.50 3.24
C LEU A 208 -14.33 4.70 4.09
N ASN A 209 -15.62 5.02 4.14
CA ASN A 209 -16.14 6.02 5.08
C ASN A 209 -16.01 5.57 6.54
N ALA A 210 -16.21 4.30 6.84
CA ALA A 210 -15.98 3.76 8.18
C ALA A 210 -14.49 3.88 8.55
N ALA A 211 -13.59 3.48 7.65
CA ALA A 211 -12.15 3.62 7.84
C ALA A 211 -11.71 5.09 8.06
N ALA A 212 -12.30 6.04 7.32
CA ALA A 212 -12.00 7.46 7.50
C ALA A 212 -12.31 8.00 8.90
N ARG A 213 -13.27 7.38 9.60
CA ARG A 213 -13.65 7.74 10.98
C ARG A 213 -12.97 6.88 12.04
N GLY A 214 -12.62 5.65 11.71
CA GLY A 214 -12.08 4.67 12.66
C GLY A 214 -10.56 4.72 12.82
N PHE A 215 -9.84 5.22 11.82
CA PHE A 215 -8.39 5.41 11.94
C PHE A 215 -8.05 6.69 12.73
N ALA A 216 -6.87 6.72 13.33
CA ALA A 216 -6.35 7.89 14.04
C ALA A 216 -6.18 9.11 13.11
N THR A 217 -6.03 8.88 11.82
CA THR A 217 -6.01 9.88 10.77
C THR A 217 -6.61 9.32 9.49
N ALA A 218 -7.40 10.12 8.78
CA ALA A 218 -7.90 9.78 7.46
C ALA A 218 -6.84 9.91 6.36
N GLU A 219 -5.71 10.57 6.65
CA GLU A 219 -4.59 10.67 5.72
C GLU A 219 -3.75 9.40 5.73
N VAL A 220 -3.56 8.80 4.55
CA VAL A 220 -2.86 7.54 4.33
C VAL A 220 -1.66 7.78 3.42
N PRO A 221 -0.43 7.78 3.97
CA PRO A 221 0.78 7.76 3.14
C PRO A 221 0.88 6.46 2.36
N PHE A 222 1.32 6.57 1.10
CA PHE A 222 1.49 5.40 0.26
C PHE A 222 2.75 5.44 -0.60
N ASP A 223 3.20 4.25 -1.01
CA ASP A 223 4.09 4.01 -2.13
C ASP A 223 3.35 3.11 -3.14
N VAL A 224 3.29 3.49 -4.42
CA VAL A 224 2.63 2.71 -5.46
C VAL A 224 3.53 2.57 -6.70
N TYR A 225 3.43 1.41 -7.32
CA TYR A 225 4.26 1.00 -8.45
C TYR A 225 3.33 0.56 -9.59
N LEU A 226 3.34 1.32 -10.67
CA LEU A 226 2.50 1.09 -11.84
C LEU A 226 3.34 0.57 -13.01
N ASP A 227 2.84 -0.44 -13.72
CA ASP A 227 3.42 -0.84 -15.00
C ASP A 227 3.14 0.19 -16.12
N ASP A 228 3.59 -0.09 -17.32
CA ASP A 228 3.44 0.84 -18.46
C ASP A 228 1.97 0.98 -18.89
N GLU A 229 1.12 -0.01 -18.62
CA GLU A 229 -0.33 0.05 -18.83
C GLU A 229 -1.08 0.79 -17.71
N GLY A 230 -0.37 1.24 -16.69
CA GLY A 230 -0.95 1.95 -15.53
C GLY A 230 -1.61 1.04 -14.49
N ARG A 231 -1.40 -0.28 -14.57
CA ARG A 231 -1.91 -1.24 -13.58
C ARG A 231 -1.01 -1.24 -12.34
N ILE A 232 -1.62 -1.36 -11.18
CA ILE A 232 -0.89 -1.49 -9.92
C ILE A 232 -0.17 -2.84 -9.89
N ARG A 233 1.16 -2.84 -9.80
CA ARG A 233 1.97 -4.03 -9.54
C ARG A 233 2.26 -4.20 -8.06
N LYS A 234 2.39 -3.08 -7.34
CA LYS A 234 2.56 -3.06 -5.89
C LYS A 234 1.99 -1.77 -5.34
N VAL A 235 1.31 -1.85 -4.21
CA VAL A 235 0.94 -0.70 -3.39
C VAL A 235 1.24 -0.99 -1.93
N ARG A 236 1.77 -0.02 -1.23
CA ARG A 236 1.99 -0.06 0.22
C ARG A 236 1.32 1.15 0.86
N HIS A 237 0.39 0.89 1.77
CA HIS A 237 -0.25 1.90 2.60
C HIS A 237 0.29 1.85 4.03
N ARG A 238 0.28 3.00 4.70
CA ARG A 238 0.59 3.10 6.12
C ARG A 238 -0.62 3.67 6.84
N PHE A 239 -1.29 2.81 7.59
CA PHE A 239 -2.44 3.18 8.42
C PHE A 239 -1.99 3.42 9.85
N SER A 240 -2.76 4.25 10.56
CA SER A 240 -2.57 4.49 11.98
C SER A 240 -3.94 4.47 12.67
N PHE A 241 -4.10 3.64 13.69
CA PHE A 241 -5.36 3.58 14.44
C PHE A 241 -5.09 3.53 15.94
N VAL A 242 -6.06 3.98 16.72
CA VAL A 242 -6.01 3.90 18.17
C VAL A 242 -6.56 2.53 18.56
N GLY A 243 -5.70 1.63 19.03
CA GLY A 243 -6.11 0.30 19.47
C GLY A 243 -6.69 0.33 20.89
N GLY A 244 -7.89 -0.20 21.07
CA GLY A 244 -8.62 -0.48 22.32
C GLY A 244 -8.08 0.10 23.62
N GLN A 245 -7.31 -0.68 24.36
CA GLN A 245 -6.72 -0.28 25.66
C GLN A 245 -5.40 0.52 25.54
N GLN A 246 -4.82 0.63 24.36
CA GLN A 246 -3.57 1.37 24.17
C GLN A 246 -3.86 2.82 23.78
N LYS A 247 -3.38 3.77 24.58
CA LYS A 247 -3.51 5.23 24.30
C LYS A 247 -2.65 5.71 23.13
N SER A 248 -1.70 4.89 22.65
CA SER A 248 -0.81 5.25 21.55
C SER A 248 -1.29 4.65 20.23
N PRO A 249 -1.21 5.40 19.11
CA PRO A 249 -1.58 4.89 17.80
C PRO A 249 -0.72 3.68 17.40
N VAL A 250 -1.36 2.63 16.87
CA VAL A 250 -0.70 1.48 16.28
C VAL A 250 -0.50 1.74 14.80
N ALA A 251 0.75 1.62 14.33
CA ALA A 251 1.07 1.75 12.92
C ALA A 251 0.96 0.39 12.22
N VAL A 252 0.23 0.36 11.11
CA VAL A 252 0.08 -0.81 10.25
C VAL A 252 0.55 -0.48 8.84
N ALA A 253 1.48 -1.27 8.32
CA ALA A 253 1.88 -1.21 6.93
C ALA A 253 1.26 -2.38 6.16
N SER A 254 0.36 -2.07 5.24
CA SER A 254 -0.22 -3.05 4.32
C SER A 254 0.46 -2.95 2.97
N THR A 255 0.89 -4.09 2.43
CA THR A 255 1.49 -4.19 1.10
C THR A 255 0.70 -5.20 0.27
N THR A 256 0.29 -4.80 -0.92
CA THR A 256 -0.36 -5.67 -1.91
C THR A 256 0.49 -5.71 -3.17
N LEU A 257 0.80 -6.92 -3.64
CA LEU A 257 1.44 -7.21 -4.93
C LEU A 257 0.42 -7.85 -5.86
N LEU A 258 0.35 -7.36 -7.10
CA LEU A 258 -0.55 -7.87 -8.13
C LEU A 258 0.27 -8.35 -9.34
N TYR A 259 -0.02 -9.57 -9.78
CA TYR A 259 0.71 -10.21 -10.86
C TYR A 259 -0.18 -11.21 -11.60
N ASP A 260 0.28 -11.75 -12.73
CA ASP A 260 -0.47 -12.69 -13.56
C ASP A 260 -1.88 -12.13 -13.89
N PHE A 261 -1.93 -10.92 -14.45
CA PHE A 261 -3.19 -10.33 -14.89
C PHE A 261 -3.89 -11.21 -15.93
N GLY A 262 -5.22 -11.32 -15.84
CA GLY A 262 -6.02 -12.24 -16.64
C GLY A 262 -6.07 -13.67 -16.07
N ALA A 263 -5.45 -13.95 -14.92
CA ALA A 263 -5.51 -15.26 -14.27
C ALA A 263 -6.96 -15.66 -13.95
N SER A 264 -7.28 -16.94 -14.09
CA SER A 264 -8.62 -17.44 -13.72
C SER A 264 -8.89 -17.19 -12.23
N ALA A 265 -9.91 -16.41 -11.94
CA ALA A 265 -10.35 -16.07 -10.59
C ALA A 265 -11.78 -16.59 -10.36
N ARG A 266 -11.91 -17.92 -10.20
CA ARG A 266 -13.21 -18.53 -9.88
C ARG A 266 -13.42 -18.49 -8.37
N VAL A 267 -14.28 -17.60 -7.92
CA VAL A 267 -14.68 -17.47 -6.52
C VAL A 267 -16.13 -17.90 -6.39
N ARG A 268 -16.38 -18.88 -5.52
CA ARG A 268 -17.73 -19.31 -5.14
C ARG A 268 -17.91 -18.98 -3.67
N LEU A 269 -18.99 -18.28 -3.35
CA LEU A 269 -19.38 -17.99 -1.97
C LEU A 269 -20.01 -19.25 -1.33
N PRO A 270 -19.94 -19.38 0.01
CA PRO A 270 -20.56 -20.50 0.71
C PRO A 270 -22.09 -20.41 0.61
N ASP A 271 -22.73 -21.55 0.65
CA ASP A 271 -24.18 -21.63 0.76
C ASP A 271 -24.59 -21.15 2.17
N THR A 272 -25.84 -20.73 2.34
CA THR A 272 -26.33 -20.17 3.63
C THR A 272 -26.16 -21.17 4.77
N ASP A 273 -26.37 -22.44 4.52
CA ASP A 273 -26.26 -23.52 5.51
C ASP A 273 -24.81 -23.76 5.97
N ASP A 274 -23.84 -23.33 5.19
CA ASP A 274 -22.41 -23.40 5.54
C ASP A 274 -21.95 -22.21 6.41
N ILE A 275 -22.81 -21.19 6.61
CA ILE A 275 -22.49 -20.03 7.43
C ILE A 275 -22.86 -20.31 8.88
N TYR A 276 -21.93 -20.05 9.78
CA TYR A 276 -22.14 -20.15 11.22
C TYR A 276 -23.13 -19.08 11.70
N ALA A 277 -24.23 -19.52 12.31
CA ALA A 277 -25.32 -18.66 12.80
C ALA A 277 -25.20 -18.36 14.32
N GLY A 278 -24.22 -18.93 15.02
CA GLY A 278 -24.00 -18.72 16.45
C GLY A 278 -23.21 -17.43 16.74
N GLU A 279 -23.17 -17.05 18.01
CA GLU A 279 -22.32 -15.96 18.49
C GLU A 279 -20.84 -16.39 18.45
N ILE A 280 -19.99 -15.48 17.99
CA ILE A 280 -18.54 -15.68 17.98
C ILE A 280 -18.01 -15.06 19.26
N ALA A 281 -17.35 -15.87 20.10
CA ALA A 281 -16.71 -15.35 21.29
C ALA A 281 -15.60 -14.36 20.88
N GLU A 282 -15.63 -13.17 21.50
CA GLU A 282 -14.53 -12.23 21.39
C GLU A 282 -13.31 -12.83 22.08
N GLY A 283 -12.22 -13.02 21.32
CA GLY A 283 -10.96 -13.56 21.80
C GLY A 283 -9.98 -12.48 22.25
#